data_3d37d728cd5616e2ce4016ee1e2be0b6
#
_entry.id   3d37d728cd5616e2ce4016ee1e2be0b6
#
_cell.length_a   1.000
_cell.length_b   1.000
_cell.length_c   1.000
_cell.angle_alpha   90.00
_cell.angle_beta   90.00
_cell.angle_gamma   90.00
#
_symmetry.space_group_name_H-M   'P 1'
#
loop_
_entity.id
_entity.type
_entity.pdbx_description
1 polymer ?
#
loop_
_entity_poly.entity_id
_entity_poly.type
_entity_poly.pdbx_seq_one_letter_code
_entity_poly.pdbx_strand_id
1 'polypeptide(L)'
;MHIVKRVCLLLWMKMCKFAEKRINMDFIKNRRTIRKYKQEEIPSTLLNSLLEEAFRASTMGNMQLYSVVITREPDMKAKLAPAHFNQPMVTTAPVVLTFCADFNRFSKWCKCRKAEPGYDNPISFINAASDALLVTQNFCTLAEAHGLGICYLGTTIYNPDQIVEILQLPELVMPVATITVGYPDECPAQPERLPLEGILHEEVYHNYTDQDIDRIYAAKEAMPENQHFVTINHKETLAQVFTDIRYKKADNEYMSGVLKKTLKQQGFAK
;
A
#
# COMPACT_ATOMS: atom_id res chain seq x y z
N MET A 1 -33.01 -7.99 23.34
CA MET A 1 -31.58 -7.66 23.46
C MET A 1 -30.71 -8.83 23.98
N HIS A 2 -31.15 -9.64 24.94
CA HIS A 2 -30.37 -10.80 25.48
C HIS A 2 -30.20 -11.97 24.51
N ILE A 3 -31.18 -12.27 23.65
CA ILE A 3 -31.13 -13.40 22.70
C ILE A 3 -30.08 -13.16 21.60
N VAL A 4 -30.01 -11.93 21.05
CA VAL A 4 -29.06 -11.57 20.00
C VAL A 4 -27.61 -11.65 20.52
N LYS A 5 -27.34 -11.18 21.74
CA LYS A 5 -26.01 -11.31 22.36
C LYS A 5 -25.61 -12.80 22.59
N ARG A 6 -26.55 -13.67 22.93
CA ARG A 6 -26.27 -15.09 23.13
C ARG A 6 -25.98 -15.81 21.80
N VAL A 7 -26.70 -15.45 20.72
CA VAL A 7 -26.47 -16.02 19.41
C VAL A 7 -25.11 -15.53 18.83
N CYS A 8 -24.77 -14.25 18.98
CA CYS A 8 -23.46 -13.73 18.60
C CYS A 8 -22.33 -14.41 19.38
N LEU A 9 -22.49 -14.63 20.68
CA LEU A 9 -21.50 -15.30 21.51
C LEU A 9 -21.31 -16.77 21.10
N LEU A 10 -22.39 -17.49 20.81
CA LEU A 10 -22.34 -18.87 20.34
C LEU A 10 -21.73 -19.01 18.94
N LEU A 11 -22.01 -18.06 18.05
CA LEU A 11 -21.36 -17.98 16.74
C LEU A 11 -19.86 -17.66 16.89
N TRP A 12 -19.51 -16.73 17.76
CA TRP A 12 -18.12 -16.40 18.07
C TRP A 12 -17.37 -17.57 18.69
N MET A 13 -17.98 -18.29 19.64
CA MET A 13 -17.41 -19.50 20.24
C MET A 13 -17.29 -20.67 19.24
N LYS A 14 -18.21 -20.82 18.29
CA LYS A 14 -18.08 -21.78 17.17
C LYS A 14 -16.93 -21.37 16.24
N MET A 15 -16.77 -20.08 15.94
CA MET A 15 -15.62 -19.57 15.18
C MET A 15 -14.30 -19.80 15.93
N CYS A 16 -14.26 -19.60 17.25
CA CYS A 16 -13.07 -19.89 18.06
C CYS A 16 -12.72 -21.38 18.11
N LYS A 17 -13.70 -22.31 18.08
CA LYS A 17 -13.44 -23.75 17.95
C LYS A 17 -12.93 -24.16 16.56
N PHE A 18 -13.15 -23.36 15.51
CA PHE A 18 -12.49 -23.52 14.23
C PHE A 18 -11.00 -23.10 14.24
N ALA A 19 -10.57 -22.37 15.26
CA ALA A 19 -9.18 -21.91 15.43
C ALA A 19 -8.18 -23.02 15.78
N GLU A 20 -8.62 -24.25 16.07
CA GLU A 20 -7.71 -25.41 16.23
C GLU A 20 -7.22 -25.99 14.89
N LYS A 21 -7.87 -25.70 13.74
CA LYS A 21 -7.23 -25.88 12.45
C LYS A 21 -6.24 -24.73 12.29
N ARG A 22 -4.94 -24.99 12.44
CA ARG A 22 -3.88 -24.05 12.06
C ARG A 22 -4.19 -23.57 10.64
N ILE A 23 -4.67 -22.33 10.53
CA ILE A 23 -4.83 -21.67 9.23
C ILE A 23 -3.42 -21.67 8.62
N ASN A 24 -3.27 -22.30 7.46
CA ASN A 24 -1.98 -22.26 6.78
C ASN A 24 -1.75 -20.80 6.31
N MET A 25 -0.84 -20.11 6.98
CA MET A 25 -0.45 -18.73 6.71
C MET A 25 0.88 -18.67 5.93
N ASP A 26 1.27 -19.75 5.29
CA ASP A 26 2.56 -19.83 4.58
C ASP A 26 2.65 -18.82 3.45
N PHE A 27 1.53 -18.41 2.87
CA PHE A 27 1.52 -17.36 1.85
C PHE A 27 2.04 -16.02 2.39
N ILE A 28 1.78 -15.66 3.66
CA ILE A 28 2.35 -14.46 4.30
C ILE A 28 3.86 -14.62 4.47
N LYS A 29 4.31 -15.77 4.98
CA LYS A 29 5.74 -16.04 5.19
C LYS A 29 6.51 -16.09 3.88
N ASN A 30 5.88 -16.60 2.83
CA ASN A 30 6.49 -16.78 1.51
C ASN A 30 6.22 -15.60 0.57
N ARG A 31 5.67 -14.51 1.07
CA ARG A 31 5.31 -13.34 0.28
C ARG A 31 6.51 -12.76 -0.47
N ARG A 32 6.29 -12.46 -1.73
CA ARG A 32 7.26 -11.78 -2.62
C ARG A 32 6.55 -10.84 -3.58
N THR A 33 7.22 -9.80 -4.00
CA THR A 33 6.67 -8.86 -4.99
C THR A 33 6.74 -9.48 -6.38
N ILE A 34 5.62 -9.54 -7.08
CA ILE A 34 5.49 -10.05 -8.44
C ILE A 34 5.38 -8.89 -9.42
N ARG A 35 6.23 -8.85 -10.44
CA ARG A 35 6.29 -7.80 -11.46
C ARG A 35 6.04 -8.31 -12.87
N LYS A 36 6.02 -9.65 -13.07
CA LYS A 36 5.67 -10.28 -14.33
C LYS A 36 4.40 -11.10 -14.15
N TYR A 37 3.46 -10.93 -15.05
CA TYR A 37 2.14 -11.53 -14.97
C TYR A 37 1.83 -12.29 -16.24
N LYS A 38 1.09 -13.39 -16.11
CA LYS A 38 0.46 -14.08 -17.22
C LYS A 38 -0.52 -13.15 -17.93
N GLN A 39 -0.69 -13.33 -19.24
CA GLN A 39 -1.70 -12.64 -20.02
C GLN A 39 -3.06 -13.32 -19.80
N GLU A 40 -3.51 -13.29 -18.57
CA GLU A 40 -4.75 -13.92 -18.12
C GLU A 40 -5.56 -12.89 -17.34
N GLU A 41 -6.83 -12.73 -17.71
CA GLU A 41 -7.71 -11.78 -17.05
C GLU A 41 -8.12 -12.26 -15.65
N ILE A 42 -8.19 -11.34 -14.72
CA ILE A 42 -8.80 -11.59 -13.42
C ILE A 42 -10.30 -11.38 -13.57
N PRO A 43 -11.15 -12.43 -13.36
CA PRO A 43 -12.59 -12.29 -13.42
C PRO A 43 -13.09 -11.16 -12.48
N SER A 44 -14.01 -10.35 -12.98
CA SER A 44 -14.56 -9.24 -12.18
C SER A 44 -15.25 -9.74 -10.91
N THR A 45 -15.83 -10.93 -10.94
CA THR A 45 -16.43 -11.59 -9.76
C THR A 45 -15.40 -11.86 -8.67
N LEU A 46 -14.23 -12.39 -9.04
CA LEU A 46 -13.13 -12.63 -8.10
C LEU A 46 -12.58 -11.32 -7.57
N LEU A 47 -12.29 -10.34 -8.44
CA LEU A 47 -11.75 -9.07 -8.03
C LEU A 47 -12.69 -8.33 -7.07
N ASN A 48 -13.98 -8.32 -7.36
CA ASN A 48 -14.99 -7.69 -6.52
C ASN A 48 -15.10 -8.39 -5.17
N SER A 49 -15.11 -9.73 -5.12
CA SER A 49 -15.13 -10.49 -3.86
C SER A 49 -13.92 -10.12 -2.99
N LEU A 50 -12.71 -10.09 -3.58
CA LEU A 50 -11.50 -9.73 -2.85
C LEU A 50 -11.53 -8.28 -2.33
N LEU A 51 -12.10 -7.36 -3.09
CA LEU A 51 -12.28 -5.97 -2.66
C LEU A 51 -13.31 -5.87 -1.53
N GLU A 52 -14.46 -6.55 -1.62
CA GLU A 52 -15.47 -6.57 -0.56
C GLU A 52 -14.91 -7.12 0.75
N GLU A 53 -14.12 -8.19 0.68
CA GLU A 53 -13.43 -8.74 1.85
C GLU A 53 -12.37 -7.77 2.38
N ALA A 54 -11.60 -7.12 1.49
CA ALA A 54 -10.61 -6.11 1.88
C ALA A 54 -11.24 -4.91 2.59
N PHE A 55 -12.45 -4.50 2.19
CA PHE A 55 -13.21 -3.40 2.82
C PHE A 55 -13.66 -3.72 4.26
N ARG A 56 -13.42 -4.94 4.76
CA ARG A 56 -13.58 -5.28 6.19
C ARG A 56 -12.41 -4.83 7.06
N ALA A 57 -11.38 -4.20 6.48
CA ALA A 57 -10.31 -3.56 7.23
C ALA A 57 -10.86 -2.54 8.25
N SER A 58 -10.08 -2.27 9.29
CA SER A 58 -10.41 -1.20 10.24
C SER A 58 -10.45 0.16 9.55
N THR A 59 -11.41 1.00 9.92
CA THR A 59 -11.53 2.37 9.42
C THR A 59 -11.79 3.35 10.56
N MET A 60 -11.34 4.58 10.39
CA MET A 60 -11.54 5.65 11.35
C MET A 60 -13.04 5.94 11.54
N GLY A 61 -13.53 5.73 12.77
CA GLY A 61 -14.94 5.97 13.11
C GLY A 61 -15.97 5.27 12.21
N ASN A 62 -15.60 4.21 11.53
CA ASN A 62 -16.39 3.52 10.50
C ASN A 62 -16.84 4.44 9.34
N MET A 63 -16.09 5.51 9.07
CA MET A 63 -16.40 6.46 7.99
C MET A 63 -16.01 5.92 6.60
N GLN A 64 -15.11 4.93 6.54
CA GLN A 64 -14.63 4.27 5.31
C GLN A 64 -14.09 5.30 4.30
N LEU A 65 -13.03 6.00 4.72
CA LEU A 65 -12.48 7.19 4.07
C LEU A 65 -11.56 6.87 2.89
N TYR A 66 -11.97 5.95 2.05
CA TYR A 66 -11.19 5.50 0.89
C TYR A 66 -12.07 5.27 -0.32
N SER A 67 -11.45 5.33 -1.48
CA SER A 67 -12.01 4.90 -2.77
C SER A 67 -10.94 4.13 -3.54
N VAL A 68 -11.38 3.24 -4.44
CA VAL A 68 -10.48 2.45 -5.29
C VAL A 68 -10.84 2.67 -6.74
N VAL A 69 -9.86 3.06 -7.55
CA VAL A 69 -10.00 3.15 -8.99
C VAL A 69 -9.39 1.91 -9.63
N ILE A 70 -10.18 1.18 -10.40
CA ILE A 70 -9.77 -0.03 -11.15
C ILE A 70 -9.42 0.39 -12.57
N THR A 71 -8.19 0.17 -12.99
CA THR A 71 -7.72 0.45 -14.36
C THR A 71 -7.37 -0.86 -15.05
N ARG A 72 -8.10 -1.19 -16.13
CA ARG A 72 -7.89 -2.37 -16.98
C ARG A 72 -7.49 -1.97 -18.40
N GLU A 73 -8.06 -0.88 -18.91
CA GLU A 73 -7.88 -0.44 -20.28
C GLU A 73 -6.42 -0.11 -20.59
N PRO A 74 -5.85 -0.67 -21.66
CA PRO A 74 -4.44 -0.47 -22.04
C PRO A 74 -4.08 1.01 -22.17
N ASP A 75 -4.94 1.83 -22.78
CA ASP A 75 -4.69 3.26 -22.96
C ASP A 75 -4.62 4.02 -21.62
N MET A 76 -5.45 3.65 -20.66
CA MET A 76 -5.41 4.26 -19.32
C MET A 76 -4.17 3.82 -18.54
N LYS A 77 -3.77 2.54 -18.65
CA LYS A 77 -2.52 2.05 -18.07
C LYS A 77 -1.30 2.76 -18.69
N ALA A 78 -1.31 2.96 -20.00
CA ALA A 78 -0.25 3.71 -20.69
C ALA A 78 -0.17 5.17 -20.22
N LYS A 79 -1.30 5.84 -19.98
CA LYS A 79 -1.31 7.19 -19.40
C LYS A 79 -0.79 7.23 -17.96
N LEU A 80 -1.05 6.20 -17.14
CA LEU A 80 -0.54 6.11 -15.77
C LEU A 80 0.95 5.77 -15.68
N ALA A 81 1.51 5.11 -16.69
CA ALA A 81 2.89 4.62 -16.65
C ALA A 81 3.93 5.73 -16.33
N PRO A 82 3.89 6.95 -16.93
CA PRO A 82 4.82 8.01 -16.57
C PRO A 82 4.80 8.41 -15.09
N ALA A 83 3.62 8.47 -14.46
CA ALA A 83 3.49 8.77 -13.05
C ALA A 83 4.19 7.73 -12.15
N HIS A 84 4.41 6.54 -12.68
CA HIS A 84 5.12 5.43 -12.05
C HIS A 84 6.50 5.17 -12.68
N PHE A 85 7.15 6.21 -13.24
CA PHE A 85 8.48 6.14 -13.88
C PHE A 85 8.57 5.07 -14.96
N ASN A 86 7.50 4.85 -15.71
CA ASN A 86 7.40 3.87 -16.79
C ASN A 86 7.79 2.45 -16.36
N GLN A 87 7.49 2.07 -15.12
CA GLN A 87 7.72 0.71 -14.64
C GLN A 87 6.87 -0.27 -15.47
N PRO A 88 7.48 -1.30 -16.09
CA PRO A 88 6.79 -2.16 -17.07
C PRO A 88 5.51 -2.82 -16.53
N MET A 89 5.47 -3.17 -15.24
CA MET A 89 4.31 -3.84 -14.66
C MET A 89 3.04 -2.97 -14.69
N VAL A 90 3.14 -1.66 -14.81
CA VAL A 90 1.97 -0.77 -14.90
C VAL A 90 1.18 -1.03 -16.18
N THR A 91 1.86 -1.27 -17.30
CA THR A 91 1.22 -1.55 -18.59
C THR A 91 0.95 -3.02 -18.83
N THR A 92 1.78 -3.92 -18.27
CA THR A 92 1.67 -5.37 -18.53
C THR A 92 0.75 -6.11 -17.58
N ALA A 93 0.46 -5.58 -16.39
CA ALA A 93 -0.45 -6.23 -15.45
C ALA A 93 -1.89 -6.24 -15.99
N PRO A 94 -2.66 -7.32 -15.76
CA PRO A 94 -4.09 -7.36 -16.10
C PRO A 94 -4.91 -6.25 -15.43
N VAL A 95 -4.57 -5.90 -14.20
CA VAL A 95 -5.29 -4.88 -13.40
C VAL A 95 -4.30 -3.98 -12.66
N VAL A 96 -4.58 -2.68 -12.66
CA VAL A 96 -3.96 -1.69 -11.78
C VAL A 96 -5.03 -1.13 -10.86
N LEU A 97 -4.79 -1.14 -9.56
CA LEU A 97 -5.68 -0.58 -8.54
C LEU A 97 -5.03 0.63 -7.91
N THR A 98 -5.69 1.78 -7.96
CA THR A 98 -5.25 2.99 -7.25
C THR A 98 -6.17 3.23 -6.05
N PHE A 99 -5.62 3.14 -4.86
CA PHE A 99 -6.31 3.40 -3.60
C PHE A 99 -6.12 4.87 -3.22
N CYS A 100 -7.23 5.52 -2.95
CA CYS A 100 -7.26 6.95 -2.66
C CYS A 100 -7.78 7.20 -1.24
N ALA A 101 -7.15 8.14 -0.53
CA ALA A 101 -7.75 8.81 0.60
C ALA A 101 -8.95 9.63 0.08
N ASP A 102 -10.13 9.46 0.66
CA ASP A 102 -11.38 10.05 0.15
C ASP A 102 -12.25 10.61 1.27
N PHE A 103 -12.22 11.91 1.44
CA PHE A 103 -13.21 12.66 2.23
C PHE A 103 -14.28 13.32 1.39
N ASN A 104 -14.22 13.25 0.06
CA ASN A 104 -15.22 13.85 -0.83
C ASN A 104 -16.61 13.23 -0.61
N ARG A 105 -16.69 11.90 -0.63
CA ARG A 105 -17.95 11.17 -0.44
C ARG A 105 -18.57 11.46 0.93
N PHE A 106 -17.77 11.40 2.00
CA PHE A 106 -18.24 11.65 3.36
C PHE A 106 -18.69 13.10 3.56
N SER A 107 -17.91 14.07 3.04
CA SER A 107 -18.26 15.49 3.09
C SER A 107 -19.56 15.81 2.32
N LYS A 108 -19.76 15.18 1.16
CA LYS A 108 -21.02 15.28 0.41
C LYS A 108 -22.19 14.73 1.22
N TRP A 109 -22.04 13.58 1.86
CA TRP A 109 -23.07 13.01 2.71
C TRP A 109 -23.41 13.94 3.88
N CYS A 110 -22.44 14.53 4.56
CA CYS A 110 -22.67 15.53 5.62
C CYS A 110 -23.50 16.70 5.11
N LYS A 111 -23.09 17.33 4.00
CA LYS A 111 -23.81 18.46 3.39
C LYS A 111 -25.24 18.09 3.01
N CYS A 112 -25.46 16.91 2.44
CA CYS A 112 -26.81 16.41 2.12
C CYS A 112 -27.68 16.18 3.37
N ARG A 113 -27.09 16.13 4.56
CA ARG A 113 -27.76 15.97 5.86
C ARG A 113 -27.71 17.25 6.72
N LYS A 114 -27.40 18.40 6.09
CA LYS A 114 -27.35 19.73 6.74
C LYS A 114 -26.26 19.80 7.84
N ALA A 115 -25.21 19.02 7.73
CA ALA A 115 -24.03 19.10 8.59
C ALA A 115 -22.91 19.83 7.86
N GLU A 116 -22.05 20.53 8.62
CA GLU A 116 -20.89 21.25 8.10
C GLU A 116 -19.64 20.39 8.29
N PRO A 117 -19.07 19.81 7.22
CA PRO A 117 -17.83 19.04 7.32
C PRO A 117 -16.61 19.94 7.44
N GLY A 118 -15.69 19.60 8.37
CA GLY A 118 -14.41 20.28 8.56
C GLY A 118 -13.23 19.37 8.24
N TYR A 119 -13.25 18.68 7.07
CA TYR A 119 -12.29 17.62 6.73
C TYR A 119 -11.30 18.06 5.65
N ASP A 120 -10.98 19.33 5.58
CA ASP A 120 -10.10 19.97 4.60
C ASP A 120 -8.71 20.34 5.17
N ASN A 121 -8.16 19.50 6.01
CA ASN A 121 -6.95 19.73 6.77
C ASN A 121 -6.01 18.51 6.78
N PRO A 122 -4.73 18.66 7.19
CA PRO A 122 -3.75 17.57 7.14
C PRO A 122 -4.11 16.34 7.98
N ILE A 123 -4.77 16.50 9.14
CA ILE A 123 -5.15 15.34 9.95
C ILE A 123 -6.23 14.51 9.26
N SER A 124 -7.15 15.17 8.55
CA SER A 124 -8.16 14.47 7.73
C SER A 124 -7.50 13.66 6.62
N PHE A 125 -6.50 14.23 5.93
CA PHE A 125 -5.72 13.47 4.95
C PHE A 125 -5.05 12.24 5.57
N ILE A 126 -4.38 12.39 6.73
CA ILE A 126 -3.69 11.27 7.39
C ILE A 126 -4.69 10.17 7.78
N ASN A 127 -5.85 10.53 8.32
CA ASN A 127 -6.90 9.58 8.68
C ASN A 127 -7.39 8.80 7.44
N ALA A 128 -7.69 9.50 6.36
CA ALA A 128 -8.16 8.87 5.12
C ALA A 128 -7.05 8.05 4.43
N ALA A 129 -5.81 8.51 4.47
CA ALA A 129 -4.66 7.76 3.95
C ALA A 129 -4.43 6.47 4.75
N SER A 130 -4.58 6.52 6.09
CA SER A 130 -4.48 5.34 6.94
C SER A 130 -5.55 4.31 6.59
N ASP A 131 -6.80 4.71 6.43
CA ASP A 131 -7.89 3.83 6.02
C ASP A 131 -7.58 3.18 4.66
N ALA A 132 -7.16 3.98 3.67
CA ALA A 132 -6.82 3.49 2.33
C ALA A 132 -5.65 2.50 2.34
N LEU A 133 -4.60 2.75 3.13
CA LEU A 133 -3.42 1.87 3.24
C LEU A 133 -3.77 0.55 3.95
N LEU A 134 -4.61 0.57 4.98
CA LEU A 134 -5.09 -0.65 5.65
C LEU A 134 -5.89 -1.53 4.67
N VAL A 135 -6.80 -0.94 3.90
CA VAL A 135 -7.56 -1.66 2.87
C VAL A 135 -6.63 -2.19 1.77
N THR A 136 -5.65 -1.39 1.34
CA THR A 136 -4.66 -1.83 0.33
C THR A 136 -3.90 -3.07 0.80
N GLN A 137 -3.37 -3.05 2.03
CA GLN A 137 -2.63 -4.21 2.55
C GLN A 137 -3.53 -5.42 2.77
N ASN A 138 -4.77 -5.21 3.24
CA ASN A 138 -5.74 -6.30 3.38
C ASN A 138 -6.05 -6.94 2.03
N PHE A 139 -6.28 -6.14 0.98
CA PHE A 139 -6.44 -6.63 -0.39
C PHE A 139 -5.22 -7.42 -0.88
N CYS A 140 -4.00 -6.91 -0.68
CA CYS A 140 -2.77 -7.60 -1.06
C CYS A 140 -2.69 -8.99 -0.42
N THR A 141 -3.00 -9.08 0.87
CA THR A 141 -2.98 -10.33 1.63
C THR A 141 -4.00 -11.33 1.08
N LEU A 142 -5.21 -10.87 0.79
CA LEU A 142 -6.28 -11.70 0.23
C LEU A 142 -5.96 -12.14 -1.21
N ALA A 143 -5.45 -11.25 -2.05
CA ALA A 143 -5.05 -11.56 -3.41
C ALA A 143 -3.97 -12.66 -3.45
N GLU A 144 -2.93 -12.54 -2.61
CA GLU A 144 -1.86 -13.54 -2.48
C GLU A 144 -2.41 -14.88 -1.93
N ALA A 145 -3.35 -14.86 -1.00
CA ALA A 145 -4.02 -16.06 -0.51
C ALA A 145 -4.81 -16.80 -1.61
N HIS A 146 -5.28 -16.06 -2.63
CA HIS A 146 -5.98 -16.62 -3.80
C HIS A 146 -5.05 -16.88 -4.99
N GLY A 147 -3.74 -16.90 -4.79
CA GLY A 147 -2.75 -17.22 -5.82
C GLY A 147 -2.48 -16.10 -6.82
N LEU A 148 -2.96 -14.89 -6.58
CA LEU A 148 -2.59 -13.72 -7.36
C LEU A 148 -1.24 -13.16 -6.87
N GLY A 149 -0.49 -12.56 -7.80
CA GLY A 149 0.70 -11.79 -7.50
C GLY A 149 0.39 -10.30 -7.46
N ILE A 150 1.08 -9.56 -6.59
CA ILE A 150 0.94 -8.11 -6.49
C ILE A 150 2.30 -7.41 -6.51
N CYS A 151 2.32 -6.18 -7.01
CA CYS A 151 3.41 -5.24 -6.81
C CYS A 151 2.85 -3.92 -6.28
N TYR A 152 3.27 -3.53 -5.08
CA TYR A 152 2.97 -2.22 -4.50
C TYR A 152 3.90 -1.17 -5.10
N LEU A 153 3.34 -0.10 -5.65
CA LEU A 153 4.08 0.98 -6.30
C LEU A 153 4.21 2.17 -5.33
N GLY A 154 5.36 2.28 -4.68
CA GLY A 154 5.68 3.42 -3.80
C GLY A 154 5.73 4.77 -4.51
N THR A 155 5.78 4.75 -5.85
CA THR A 155 5.83 5.94 -6.71
C THR A 155 4.55 6.75 -6.73
N THR A 156 3.44 6.22 -6.22
CA THR A 156 2.13 6.90 -6.18
C THR A 156 2.20 8.27 -5.51
N ILE A 157 2.92 8.37 -4.40
CA ILE A 157 3.06 9.62 -3.64
C ILE A 157 4.17 10.53 -4.17
N TYR A 158 4.92 10.11 -5.20
CA TYR A 158 5.98 10.92 -5.81
C TYR A 158 5.45 11.82 -6.92
N ASN A 159 4.47 11.34 -7.69
CA ASN A 159 3.83 12.07 -8.78
C ASN A 159 2.29 12.04 -8.61
N PRO A 160 1.75 12.40 -7.44
CA PRO A 160 0.32 12.30 -7.19
C PRO A 160 -0.50 13.26 -8.05
N ASP A 161 0.06 14.41 -8.44
CA ASP A 161 -0.55 15.40 -9.30
C ASP A 161 -0.91 14.83 -10.68
N GLN A 162 -0.01 14.06 -11.29
CA GLN A 162 -0.27 13.37 -12.56
C GLN A 162 -1.40 12.34 -12.41
N ILE A 163 -1.40 11.57 -11.32
CA ILE A 163 -2.45 10.56 -11.07
C ILE A 163 -3.80 11.23 -10.84
N VAL A 164 -3.84 12.34 -10.10
CA VAL A 164 -5.06 13.15 -9.89
C VAL A 164 -5.64 13.59 -11.22
N GLU A 165 -4.82 14.12 -12.12
CA GLU A 165 -5.24 14.57 -13.45
C GLU A 165 -5.74 13.40 -14.31
N ILE A 166 -4.95 12.33 -14.44
CA ILE A 166 -5.26 11.18 -15.30
C ILE A 166 -6.53 10.48 -14.86
N LEU A 167 -6.71 10.28 -13.55
CA LEU A 167 -7.88 9.60 -12.98
C LEU A 167 -9.03 10.56 -12.67
N GLN A 168 -8.89 11.85 -12.96
CA GLN A 168 -9.91 12.90 -12.74
C GLN A 168 -10.42 12.91 -11.29
N LEU A 169 -9.48 12.80 -10.33
CA LEU A 169 -9.85 12.73 -8.92
C LEU A 169 -10.38 14.10 -8.45
N PRO A 170 -11.56 14.13 -7.82
CA PRO A 170 -12.16 15.39 -7.35
C PRO A 170 -11.43 15.92 -6.10
N GLU A 171 -11.80 17.14 -5.68
CA GLU A 171 -11.38 17.73 -4.40
C GLU A 171 -11.65 16.76 -3.24
N LEU A 172 -10.76 16.72 -2.25
CA LEU A 172 -10.73 15.83 -1.09
C LEU A 172 -10.57 14.33 -1.45
N VAL A 173 -10.00 14.06 -2.64
CA VAL A 173 -9.55 12.71 -3.03
C VAL A 173 -8.09 12.75 -3.43
N MET A 174 -7.25 11.94 -2.79
CA MET A 174 -5.80 11.91 -3.01
C MET A 174 -5.30 10.48 -3.20
N PRO A 175 -4.55 10.14 -4.27
CA PRO A 175 -4.00 8.80 -4.44
C PRO A 175 -2.89 8.56 -3.40
N VAL A 176 -2.93 7.42 -2.71
CA VAL A 176 -1.95 7.08 -1.67
C VAL A 176 -1.21 5.77 -1.93
N ALA A 177 -1.83 4.85 -2.65
CA ALA A 177 -1.20 3.59 -3.04
C ALA A 177 -1.70 3.13 -4.41
N THR A 178 -0.80 2.59 -5.22
CA THR A 178 -1.15 1.89 -6.45
C THR A 178 -0.55 0.51 -6.40
N ILE A 179 -1.32 -0.50 -6.78
CA ILE A 179 -0.83 -1.87 -6.92
C ILE A 179 -1.14 -2.41 -8.30
N THR A 180 -0.24 -3.22 -8.84
CA THR A 180 -0.49 -4.04 -10.02
C THR A 180 -0.83 -5.45 -9.57
N VAL A 181 -1.78 -6.10 -10.22
CA VAL A 181 -2.34 -7.40 -9.83
C VAL A 181 -2.50 -8.29 -11.06
N GLY A 182 -2.14 -9.56 -10.92
CA GLY A 182 -2.29 -10.57 -11.98
C GLY A 182 -1.88 -11.95 -11.48
N TYR A 183 -2.10 -12.97 -12.32
CA TYR A 183 -1.54 -14.29 -12.06
C TYR A 183 -0.03 -14.26 -12.28
N PRO A 184 0.78 -14.77 -11.31
CA PRO A 184 2.24 -14.70 -11.39
C PRO A 184 2.79 -15.45 -12.61
N ASP A 185 3.74 -14.82 -13.32
CA ASP A 185 4.55 -15.45 -14.37
C ASP A 185 6.05 -15.45 -14.00
N GLU A 186 6.34 -15.30 -12.73
CA GLU A 186 7.67 -15.37 -12.16
C GLU A 186 7.64 -15.86 -10.72
N CYS A 187 8.78 -16.32 -10.22
CA CYS A 187 8.99 -16.67 -8.82
C CYS A 187 10.33 -16.07 -8.34
N PRO A 188 10.39 -14.76 -8.09
CA PRO A 188 11.62 -14.10 -7.68
C PRO A 188 12.07 -14.55 -6.29
N ALA A 189 13.33 -14.31 -5.95
CA ALA A 189 13.83 -14.51 -4.60
C ALA A 189 13.01 -13.69 -3.59
N GLN A 190 12.86 -14.22 -2.40
CA GLN A 190 12.19 -13.51 -1.31
C GLN A 190 13.14 -12.45 -0.76
N PRO A 191 12.70 -11.17 -0.67
CA PRO A 191 13.52 -10.13 -0.07
C PRO A 191 13.63 -10.34 1.43
N GLU A 192 14.79 -10.00 1.97
CA GLU A 192 15.09 -10.06 3.40
C GLU A 192 14.22 -9.11 4.22
N ARG A 193 14.20 -9.33 5.51
CA ARG A 193 13.66 -8.42 6.52
C ARG A 193 14.72 -8.19 7.59
N LEU A 194 14.68 -7.02 8.21
CA LEU A 194 15.49 -6.76 9.38
C LEU A 194 15.11 -7.73 10.52
N PRO A 195 16.03 -8.08 11.41
CA PRO A 195 15.74 -8.90 12.58
C PRO A 195 14.76 -8.18 13.50
N LEU A 196 14.02 -8.94 14.30
CA LEU A 196 12.97 -8.41 15.18
C LEU A 196 13.49 -7.32 16.12
N GLU A 197 14.69 -7.49 16.66
CA GLU A 197 15.37 -6.52 17.53
C GLU A 197 15.64 -5.15 16.87
N GLY A 198 15.65 -5.10 15.55
CA GLY A 198 15.82 -3.85 14.80
C GLY A 198 14.52 -3.07 14.59
N ILE A 199 13.38 -3.59 15.06
CA ILE A 199 12.07 -3.00 14.81
C ILE A 199 11.22 -2.96 16.08
N LEU A 200 11.37 -3.95 16.99
CA LEU A 200 10.55 -4.10 18.17
C LEU A 200 11.18 -3.37 19.36
N HIS A 201 10.40 -2.52 20.02
CA HIS A 201 10.75 -1.88 21.29
C HIS A 201 9.69 -2.25 22.33
N GLU A 202 10.11 -2.58 23.54
CA GLU A 202 9.21 -2.86 24.64
C GLU A 202 9.04 -1.61 25.50
N GLU A 203 7.82 -1.28 25.89
CA GLU A 203 7.38 -0.16 26.74
C GLU A 203 7.72 1.23 26.15
N VAL A 204 8.98 1.48 25.80
CA VAL A 204 9.47 2.76 25.26
C VAL A 204 10.40 2.56 24.07
N TYR A 205 10.51 3.58 23.24
CA TYR A 205 11.47 3.56 22.13
C TYR A 205 12.90 3.68 22.68
N HIS A 206 13.75 2.71 22.32
CA HIS A 206 15.17 2.72 22.60
C HIS A 206 15.94 3.16 21.37
N ASN A 207 16.74 4.22 21.49
CA ASN A 207 17.58 4.68 20.39
C ASN A 207 18.74 3.69 20.12
N TYR A 208 19.15 3.60 18.86
CA TYR A 208 20.21 2.68 18.45
C TYR A 208 21.58 3.30 18.68
N THR A 209 22.52 2.48 19.18
CA THR A 209 23.97 2.74 19.14
C THR A 209 24.54 2.33 17.79
N ASP A 210 25.75 2.78 17.47
CA ASP A 210 26.46 2.34 16.25
C ASP A 210 26.61 0.81 16.22
N GLN A 211 26.90 0.19 17.36
CA GLN A 211 26.99 -1.28 17.48
C GLN A 211 25.66 -1.98 17.22
N ASP A 212 24.54 -1.39 17.60
CA ASP A 212 23.21 -1.92 17.28
C ASP A 212 22.95 -1.87 15.77
N ILE A 213 23.31 -0.74 15.14
CA ILE A 213 23.15 -0.55 13.69
C ILE A 213 24.01 -1.58 12.95
N ASP A 214 25.28 -1.76 13.30
CA ASP A 214 26.16 -2.75 12.69
C ASP A 214 25.57 -4.16 12.78
N ARG A 215 25.06 -4.55 13.95
CA ARG A 215 24.46 -5.87 14.16
C ARG A 215 23.17 -6.05 13.35
N ILE A 216 22.29 -5.06 13.36
CA ILE A 216 20.97 -5.11 12.69
C ILE A 216 21.11 -5.21 11.18
N TYR A 217 22.07 -4.51 10.59
CA TYR A 217 22.23 -4.45 9.14
C TYR A 217 23.26 -5.44 8.58
N ALA A 218 24.06 -6.12 9.42
CA ALA A 218 25.13 -7.02 9.00
C ALA A 218 24.67 -8.07 7.97
N ALA A 219 23.57 -8.76 8.23
CA ALA A 219 23.04 -9.78 7.34
C ALA A 219 22.57 -9.20 5.99
N LYS A 220 21.95 -8.03 6.00
CA LYS A 220 21.52 -7.32 4.79
C LYS A 220 22.71 -6.89 3.96
N GLU A 221 23.74 -6.33 4.55
CA GLU A 221 24.93 -5.85 3.87
C GLU A 221 25.76 -7.01 3.30
N ALA A 222 25.79 -8.16 3.99
CA ALA A 222 26.50 -9.36 3.54
C ALA A 222 25.83 -10.10 2.37
N MET A 223 24.58 -9.75 1.99
CA MET A 223 23.90 -10.43 0.89
C MET A 223 24.63 -10.22 -0.44
N PRO A 224 24.85 -11.27 -1.25
CA PRO A 224 25.58 -11.16 -2.53
C PRO A 224 24.98 -10.13 -3.48
N GLU A 225 23.63 -10.03 -3.53
CA GLU A 225 22.94 -9.04 -4.36
C GLU A 225 23.26 -7.60 -3.91
N ASN A 226 23.28 -7.35 -2.59
CA ASN A 226 23.58 -6.04 -2.03
C ASN A 226 25.06 -5.67 -2.22
N GLN A 227 25.97 -6.61 -2.07
CA GLN A 227 27.38 -6.43 -2.39
C GLN A 227 27.60 -6.13 -3.88
N HIS A 228 26.86 -6.81 -4.75
CA HIS A 228 26.86 -6.52 -6.18
C HIS A 228 26.41 -5.07 -6.46
N PHE A 229 25.33 -4.59 -5.82
CA PHE A 229 24.89 -3.20 -5.98
C PHE A 229 25.95 -2.20 -5.52
N VAL A 230 26.66 -2.45 -4.44
CA VAL A 230 27.79 -1.61 -4.00
C VAL A 230 28.85 -1.52 -5.09
N THR A 231 29.26 -2.67 -5.63
CA THR A 231 30.31 -2.79 -6.64
C THR A 231 29.96 -2.08 -7.95
N ILE A 232 28.78 -2.35 -8.53
CA ILE A 232 28.40 -1.79 -9.83
C ILE A 232 28.12 -0.28 -9.79
N ASN A 233 27.83 0.26 -8.61
CA ASN A 233 27.61 1.69 -8.42
C ASN A 233 28.86 2.43 -7.92
N HIS A 234 30.00 1.73 -7.81
CA HIS A 234 31.26 2.28 -7.34
C HIS A 234 31.13 2.98 -5.98
N LYS A 235 30.42 2.35 -5.03
CA LYS A 235 30.22 2.85 -3.67
C LYS A 235 31.01 2.03 -2.67
N GLU A 236 31.23 2.57 -1.49
CA GLU A 236 31.93 1.89 -0.38
C GLU A 236 30.96 1.06 0.46
N THR A 237 29.71 1.53 0.59
CA THR A 237 28.71 0.90 1.45
C THR A 237 27.35 0.80 0.74
N LEU A 238 26.52 -0.14 1.22
CA LEU A 238 25.15 -0.27 0.75
C LEU A 238 24.31 1.00 1.10
N ALA A 239 24.55 1.64 2.21
CA ALA A 239 23.89 2.88 2.62
C ALA A 239 24.09 3.99 1.56
N GLN A 240 25.32 4.13 1.03
CA GLN A 240 25.60 5.09 -0.05
C GLN A 240 24.82 4.76 -1.36
N VAL A 241 24.57 3.48 -1.65
CA VAL A 241 23.72 3.10 -2.79
C VAL A 241 22.29 3.63 -2.58
N PHE A 242 21.77 3.59 -1.35
CA PHE A 242 20.45 4.15 -1.05
C PHE A 242 20.42 5.66 -1.16
N THR A 243 21.41 6.38 -0.57
CA THR A 243 21.39 7.85 -0.50
C THR A 243 21.80 8.54 -1.79
N ASP A 244 22.76 7.97 -2.54
CA ASP A 244 23.37 8.64 -3.68
C ASP A 244 22.80 8.19 -5.04
N ILE A 245 22.16 7.00 -5.07
CA ILE A 245 21.68 6.39 -6.32
C ILE A 245 20.15 6.26 -6.33
N ARG A 246 19.58 5.59 -5.30
CA ARG A 246 18.16 5.20 -5.31
C ARG A 246 17.21 6.27 -4.77
N TYR A 247 17.58 6.92 -3.66
CA TYR A 247 16.73 7.86 -2.92
C TYR A 247 17.50 9.14 -2.59
N LYS A 248 17.91 9.85 -3.65
CA LYS A 248 18.72 11.07 -3.51
C LYS A 248 17.97 12.14 -2.73
N LYS A 249 18.70 12.89 -1.90
CA LYS A 249 18.12 13.99 -1.11
C LYS A 249 17.36 14.98 -1.98
N ALA A 250 17.94 15.40 -3.13
CA ALA A 250 17.31 16.36 -4.02
C ALA A 250 15.99 15.83 -4.62
N ASP A 251 15.94 14.53 -4.99
CA ASP A 251 14.73 13.90 -5.52
C ASP A 251 13.65 13.82 -4.44
N ASN A 252 14.02 13.45 -3.20
CA ASN A 252 13.10 13.42 -2.07
C ASN A 252 12.53 14.80 -1.74
N GLU A 253 13.37 15.85 -1.76
CA GLU A 253 12.93 17.23 -1.53
C GLU A 253 11.98 17.71 -2.64
N TYR A 254 12.30 17.44 -3.89
CA TYR A 254 11.44 17.76 -5.03
C TYR A 254 10.07 17.07 -4.92
N MET A 255 10.05 15.74 -4.73
CA MET A 255 8.82 14.94 -4.62
C MET A 255 7.98 15.36 -3.40
N SER A 256 8.64 15.71 -2.29
CA SER A 256 7.97 16.26 -1.11
C SER A 256 7.27 17.60 -1.44
N GLY A 257 7.89 18.43 -2.27
CA GLY A 257 7.30 19.67 -2.78
C GLY A 257 6.06 19.42 -3.64
N VAL A 258 6.15 18.45 -4.57
CA VAL A 258 5.00 18.01 -5.40
C VAL A 258 3.86 17.52 -4.53
N LEU A 259 4.15 16.62 -3.57
CA LEU A 259 3.15 16.09 -2.65
C LEU A 259 2.42 17.20 -1.87
N LYS A 260 3.18 18.14 -1.28
CA LYS A 260 2.60 19.28 -0.52
C LYS A 260 1.70 20.14 -1.39
N LYS A 261 2.16 20.45 -2.62
CA LYS A 261 1.38 21.23 -3.59
C LYS A 261 0.08 20.52 -3.95
N THR A 262 0.14 19.23 -4.24
CA THR A 262 -1.04 18.42 -4.61
C THR A 262 -2.02 18.30 -3.45
N LEU A 263 -1.55 18.09 -2.22
CA LEU A 263 -2.39 18.09 -1.02
C LEU A 263 -3.16 19.40 -0.87
N LYS A 264 -2.49 20.53 -1.11
CA LYS A 264 -3.13 21.86 -1.09
C LYS A 264 -4.17 21.99 -2.21
N GLN A 265 -3.85 21.58 -3.43
CA GLN A 265 -4.77 21.61 -4.57
C GLN A 265 -6.00 20.73 -4.35
N GLN A 266 -5.81 19.56 -3.72
CA GLN A 266 -6.90 18.64 -3.35
C GLN A 266 -7.63 19.07 -2.07
N GLY A 267 -7.33 20.22 -1.48
CA GLY A 267 -8.07 20.81 -0.36
C GLY A 267 -7.72 20.26 1.01
N PHE A 268 -6.65 19.46 1.16
CA PHE A 268 -6.24 18.90 2.47
C PHE A 268 -5.25 19.76 3.26
N ALA A 269 -4.88 20.93 2.78
CA ALA A 269 -3.92 21.81 3.43
C ALA A 269 -4.28 23.28 3.18
N LYS A 270 -5.47 23.66 3.62
CA LYS A 270 -5.94 25.04 3.66
C LYS A 270 -5.31 25.83 4.78
#